data_93dc6988a8da36bbd0b603eb220b9f0f
#
_entry.id   93dc6988a8da36bbd0b603eb220b9f0f
#
_cell.length_a   1.000
_cell.length_b   1.000
_cell.length_c   1.000
_cell.angle_alpha   90.00
_cell.angle_beta   90.00
_cell.angle_gamma   90.00
#
_symmetry.space_group_name_H-M   'P 1'
#
loop_
_entity.id
_entity.type
_entity.pdbx_description
1 polymer ?
#
loop_
_entity_poly.entity_id
_entity_poly.type
_entity_poly.pdbx_seq_one_letter_code
_entity_poly.pdbx_strand_id
1 'polypeptide(L)'
;MGLKRVKNQNKRFVFLNRSLFQSKHVFLFEITIINIMKQQIILPKFNQLLGQMGENIKLARKRRKLTAVQVSERAGIARSTLYLVEKGDASVSLGAYFNVLRVLGLQNDFLKLADDDEFGRKLQDLELLGK
;
A
#
# COMPACT_ATOMS: atom_id res chain seq x y z
N MET A 1 -26.02 56.20 -15.45
CA MET A 1 -26.48 54.79 -15.55
C MET A 1 -25.32 53.77 -15.46
N GLY A 2 -24.20 54.09 -14.83
CA GLY A 2 -22.97 53.28 -14.82
C GLY A 2 -22.54 52.63 -13.48
N LEU A 3 -23.11 52.99 -12.34
CA LEU A 3 -22.61 52.60 -11.02
C LEU A 3 -23.26 51.33 -10.42
N LYS A 4 -24.40 50.87 -10.94
CA LYS A 4 -25.08 49.66 -10.44
C LYS A 4 -24.54 48.34 -11.01
N ARG A 5 -23.82 48.37 -12.15
CA ARG A 5 -23.30 47.16 -12.80
C ARG A 5 -22.00 46.61 -12.16
N VAL A 6 -21.16 47.48 -11.59
CA VAL A 6 -19.87 47.10 -11.00
C VAL A 6 -20.03 46.43 -9.65
N LYS A 7 -21.04 46.78 -8.85
CA LYS A 7 -21.29 46.14 -7.54
C LYS A 7 -21.78 44.69 -7.63
N ASN A 8 -22.36 44.28 -8.75
CA ASN A 8 -22.92 42.94 -8.92
C ASN A 8 -21.86 41.92 -9.41
N GLN A 9 -20.82 42.38 -10.08
CA GLN A 9 -19.70 41.55 -10.54
C GLN A 9 -18.81 41.12 -9.34
N ASN A 10 -18.57 42.04 -8.39
CA ASN A 10 -17.74 41.71 -7.22
C ASN A 10 -18.41 40.69 -6.28
N LYS A 11 -19.74 40.71 -6.16
CA LYS A 11 -20.48 39.72 -5.36
C LYS A 11 -20.42 38.30 -5.98
N ARG A 12 -20.49 38.20 -7.31
CA ARG A 12 -20.33 36.93 -8.02
C ARG A 12 -18.93 36.35 -7.90
N PHE A 13 -17.89 37.19 -7.95
CA PHE A 13 -16.50 36.79 -7.83
C PHE A 13 -16.17 36.28 -6.41
N VAL A 14 -16.71 36.92 -5.39
CA VAL A 14 -16.56 36.52 -3.98
C VAL A 14 -17.29 35.21 -3.69
N PHE A 15 -18.48 34.99 -4.29
CA PHE A 15 -19.24 33.74 -4.15
C PHE A 15 -18.55 32.56 -4.86
N LEU A 16 -18.01 32.78 -6.05
CA LEU A 16 -17.26 31.77 -6.79
C LEU A 16 -15.96 31.36 -6.07
N ASN A 17 -15.24 32.32 -5.49
CA ASN A 17 -14.02 32.02 -4.72
C ASN A 17 -14.33 31.27 -3.40
N ARG A 18 -15.46 31.58 -2.73
CA ARG A 18 -15.87 30.87 -1.51
C ARG A 18 -16.32 29.44 -1.80
N SER A 19 -17.04 29.22 -2.90
CA SER A 19 -17.47 27.89 -3.36
C SER A 19 -16.29 27.01 -3.77
N LEU A 20 -15.30 27.56 -4.50
CA LEU A 20 -14.10 26.84 -4.91
C LEU A 20 -13.17 26.52 -3.72
N PHE A 21 -13.09 27.44 -2.74
CA PHE A 21 -12.30 27.24 -1.53
C PHE A 21 -12.91 26.16 -0.62
N GLN A 22 -14.22 26.17 -0.49
CA GLN A 22 -14.98 25.17 0.29
C GLN A 22 -14.91 23.77 -0.38
N SER A 23 -14.97 23.72 -1.71
CA SER A 23 -14.80 22.49 -2.49
C SER A 23 -13.38 21.90 -2.32
N LYS A 24 -12.33 22.70 -2.31
CA LYS A 24 -10.96 22.23 -2.09
C LYS A 24 -10.74 21.66 -0.69
N HIS A 25 -11.28 22.28 0.34
CA HIS A 25 -11.18 21.79 1.72
C HIS A 25 -11.96 20.48 1.91
N VAL A 26 -13.16 20.39 1.36
CA VAL A 26 -13.97 19.16 1.39
C VAL A 26 -13.24 18.04 0.63
N PHE A 27 -12.72 18.32 -0.55
CA PHE A 27 -11.96 17.35 -1.36
C PHE A 27 -10.68 16.88 -0.67
N LEU A 28 -9.92 17.78 -0.05
CA LEU A 28 -8.72 17.42 0.74
C LEU A 28 -9.10 16.61 1.98
N PHE A 29 -10.20 16.97 2.64
CA PHE A 29 -10.70 16.24 3.80
C PHE A 29 -11.17 14.83 3.42
N GLU A 30 -11.88 14.67 2.31
CA GLU A 30 -12.28 13.35 1.78
C GLU A 30 -11.07 12.50 1.40
N ILE A 31 -10.07 13.06 0.71
CA ILE A 31 -8.82 12.36 0.40
C ILE A 31 -8.09 11.93 1.68
N THR A 32 -8.06 12.79 2.68
CA THR A 32 -7.42 12.48 3.97
C THR A 32 -8.14 11.35 4.69
N ILE A 33 -9.48 11.38 4.72
CA ILE A 33 -10.29 10.30 5.32
C ILE A 33 -10.11 9.00 4.55
N ILE A 34 -10.14 9.03 3.21
CA ILE A 34 -9.93 7.85 2.37
C ILE A 34 -8.53 7.27 2.63
N ASN A 35 -7.50 8.10 2.79
CA ASN A 35 -6.15 7.62 3.12
C ASN A 35 -6.05 7.02 4.52
N ILE A 36 -6.74 7.60 5.51
CA ILE A 36 -6.82 7.06 6.88
C ILE A 36 -7.56 5.71 6.88
N MET A 37 -8.66 5.59 6.13
CA MET A 37 -9.45 4.36 6.03
C MET A 37 -8.72 3.25 5.25
N LYS A 38 -7.71 3.57 4.44
CA LYS A 38 -6.87 2.59 3.71
C LYS A 38 -5.73 2.03 4.55
N GLN A 39 -5.48 2.53 5.75
CA GLN A 39 -4.46 1.95 6.62
C GLN A 39 -4.93 0.58 7.10
N GLN A 40 -4.28 -0.45 6.61
CA GLN A 40 -4.51 -1.80 7.09
C GLN A 40 -3.97 -1.93 8.52
N ILE A 41 -4.87 -2.09 9.48
CA ILE A 41 -4.50 -2.29 10.88
C ILE A 41 -4.10 -3.75 11.05
N ILE A 42 -2.80 -4.01 11.11
CA ILE A 42 -2.27 -5.33 11.45
C ILE A 42 -1.94 -5.36 12.93
N LEU A 43 -2.40 -6.40 13.62
CA LEU A 43 -2.08 -6.58 15.04
C LEU A 43 -0.55 -6.63 15.23
N PRO A 44 0.01 -5.96 16.25
CA PRO A 44 1.46 -5.83 16.44
C PRO A 44 2.21 -7.16 16.41
N LYS A 45 1.61 -8.25 16.93
CA LYS A 45 2.22 -9.58 16.92
C LYS A 45 2.47 -10.13 15.50
N PHE A 46 1.71 -9.71 14.50
CA PHE A 46 1.87 -10.15 13.12
C PHE A 46 2.82 -9.23 12.30
N ASN A 47 3.06 -8.00 12.78
CA ASN A 47 4.05 -7.12 12.15
C ASN A 47 5.45 -7.73 12.15
N GLN A 48 5.77 -8.56 13.12
CA GLN A 48 7.07 -9.26 13.18
C GLN A 48 7.26 -10.21 11.99
N LEU A 49 6.19 -10.87 11.53
CA LEU A 49 6.26 -11.76 10.35
C LEU A 49 6.58 -10.99 9.08
N LEU A 50 5.92 -9.85 8.88
CA LEU A 50 6.19 -8.98 7.74
C LEU A 50 7.59 -8.36 7.82
N GLY A 51 8.02 -7.94 9.01
CA GLY A 51 9.37 -7.44 9.25
C GLY A 51 10.45 -8.48 8.92
N GLN A 52 10.25 -9.73 9.34
CA GLN A 52 11.14 -10.84 9.02
C GLN A 52 11.19 -11.10 7.51
N MET A 53 10.03 -11.08 6.83
CA MET A 53 9.97 -11.20 5.37
C MET A 53 10.76 -10.07 4.68
N GLY A 54 10.56 -8.83 5.13
CA GLY A 54 11.28 -7.66 4.60
C GLY A 54 12.79 -7.77 4.76
N GLU A 55 13.27 -8.19 5.95
CA GLU A 55 14.70 -8.41 6.20
C GLU A 55 15.26 -9.55 5.34
N ASN A 56 14.52 -10.63 5.15
CA ASN A 56 14.91 -11.71 4.26
C ASN A 56 15.08 -11.22 2.81
N ILE A 57 14.17 -10.38 2.32
CA ILE A 57 14.26 -9.77 0.99
C ILE A 57 15.51 -8.89 0.88
N LYS A 58 15.78 -8.06 1.89
CA LYS A 58 16.95 -7.19 1.95
C LYS A 58 18.26 -8.00 1.95
N LEU A 59 18.33 -9.07 2.73
CA LEU A 59 19.48 -9.98 2.76
C LEU A 59 19.66 -10.68 1.41
N ALA A 60 18.57 -11.12 0.79
CA ALA A 60 18.61 -11.75 -0.54
C ALA A 60 19.17 -10.79 -1.61
N ARG A 61 18.79 -9.52 -1.57
CA ARG A 61 19.38 -8.48 -2.42
C ARG A 61 20.87 -8.31 -2.18
N LYS A 62 21.27 -8.18 -0.91
CA LYS A 62 22.68 -7.97 -0.52
C LYS A 62 23.56 -9.16 -0.93
N ARG A 63 23.09 -10.41 -0.74
CA ARG A 63 23.81 -11.62 -1.17
C ARG A 63 24.08 -11.64 -2.68
N ARG A 64 23.17 -11.07 -3.47
CA ARG A 64 23.30 -10.89 -4.93
C ARG A 64 24.12 -9.66 -5.32
N LYS A 65 24.64 -8.92 -4.35
CA LYS A 65 25.41 -7.67 -4.55
C LYS A 65 24.64 -6.61 -5.38
N LEU A 66 23.29 -6.64 -5.33
CA LEU A 66 22.45 -5.68 -6.02
C LEU A 66 22.26 -4.44 -5.16
N THR A 67 22.35 -3.26 -5.82
CA THR A 67 22.03 -1.99 -5.17
C THR A 67 20.51 -1.79 -5.09
N ALA A 68 20.06 -0.93 -4.17
CA ALA A 68 18.64 -0.57 -4.08
C ALA A 68 18.13 0.09 -5.37
N VAL A 69 18.97 0.87 -6.05
CA VAL A 69 18.63 1.50 -7.33
C VAL A 69 18.35 0.43 -8.39
N GLN A 70 19.26 -0.51 -8.56
CA GLN A 70 19.10 -1.57 -9.56
C GLN A 70 17.85 -2.43 -9.34
N VAL A 71 17.53 -2.75 -8.09
CA VAL A 71 16.33 -3.54 -7.79
C VAL A 71 15.06 -2.72 -7.99
N SER A 72 15.00 -1.48 -7.52
CA SER A 72 13.81 -0.64 -7.70
C SER A 72 13.50 -0.38 -9.17
N GLU A 73 14.53 -0.08 -10.00
CA GLU A 73 14.36 0.13 -11.43
C GLU A 73 13.85 -1.14 -12.15
N ARG A 74 14.46 -2.31 -11.88
CA ARG A 74 14.05 -3.59 -12.49
C ARG A 74 12.67 -4.05 -12.02
N ALA A 75 12.30 -3.72 -10.79
CA ALA A 75 10.98 -4.01 -10.23
C ALA A 75 9.89 -3.01 -10.68
N GLY A 76 10.26 -1.90 -11.32
CA GLY A 76 9.34 -0.86 -11.73
C GLY A 76 8.69 -0.11 -10.55
N ILE A 77 9.42 0.07 -9.45
CA ILE A 77 8.94 0.75 -8.24
C ILE A 77 9.88 1.89 -7.81
N ALA A 78 9.37 2.82 -7.02
CA ALA A 78 10.20 3.86 -6.42
C ALA A 78 11.18 3.29 -5.39
N ARG A 79 12.35 3.92 -5.19
CA ARG A 79 13.32 3.53 -4.16
C ARG A 79 12.73 3.57 -2.75
N SER A 80 11.85 4.54 -2.48
CA SER A 80 11.10 4.62 -1.21
C SER A 80 10.20 3.41 -1.01
N THR A 81 9.55 2.92 -2.07
CA THR A 81 8.73 1.71 -2.02
C THR A 81 9.59 0.47 -1.73
N LEU A 82 10.76 0.34 -2.35
CA LEU A 82 11.68 -0.75 -2.03
C LEU A 82 12.13 -0.72 -0.56
N TYR A 83 12.39 0.47 -0.03
CA TYR A 83 12.73 0.63 1.38
C TYR A 83 11.60 0.13 2.30
N LEU A 84 10.34 0.43 1.98
CA LEU A 84 9.18 -0.06 2.71
C LEU A 84 9.02 -1.60 2.57
N VAL A 85 9.24 -2.14 1.38
CA VAL A 85 9.28 -3.62 1.16
C VAL A 85 10.32 -4.27 2.06
N GLU A 86 11.53 -3.72 2.13
CA GLU A 86 12.63 -4.25 2.96
C GLU A 86 12.40 -4.05 4.47
N LYS A 87 11.47 -3.18 4.85
CA LYS A 87 10.96 -3.05 6.23
C LYS A 87 9.82 -4.00 6.56
N GLY A 88 9.20 -4.62 5.57
CA GLY A 88 8.00 -5.42 5.74
C GLY A 88 6.75 -4.56 6.01
N ASP A 89 6.66 -3.39 5.38
CA ASP A 89 5.55 -2.47 5.59
C ASP A 89 4.26 -2.98 4.94
N ALA A 90 3.20 -3.08 5.73
CA ALA A 90 1.90 -3.60 5.29
C ALA A 90 1.15 -2.68 4.31
N SER A 91 1.50 -1.40 4.24
CA SER A 91 0.88 -0.45 3.31
C SER A 91 1.31 -0.69 1.85
N VAL A 92 2.39 -1.44 1.64
CA VAL A 92 2.90 -1.75 0.30
C VAL A 92 2.04 -2.85 -0.33
N SER A 93 1.68 -2.67 -1.60
CA SER A 93 0.89 -3.66 -2.32
C SER A 93 1.64 -4.99 -2.46
N LEU A 94 0.89 -6.11 -2.44
CA LEU A 94 1.45 -7.44 -2.68
C LEU A 94 2.16 -7.52 -4.04
N GLY A 95 1.65 -6.81 -5.05
CA GLY A 95 2.27 -6.71 -6.37
C GLY A 95 3.68 -6.12 -6.34
N ALA A 96 3.94 -5.13 -5.48
CA ALA A 96 5.28 -4.56 -5.31
C ALA A 96 6.24 -5.57 -4.67
N TYR A 97 5.80 -6.30 -3.65
CA TYR A 97 6.56 -7.41 -3.07
C TYR A 97 6.89 -8.48 -4.11
N PHE A 98 5.88 -8.89 -4.90
CA PHE A 98 6.06 -9.87 -5.97
C PHE A 98 7.10 -9.41 -7.00
N ASN A 99 7.03 -8.15 -7.46
CA ASN A 99 7.99 -7.60 -8.42
C ASN A 99 9.42 -7.59 -7.88
N VAL A 100 9.61 -7.27 -6.60
CA VAL A 100 10.93 -7.33 -5.96
C VAL A 100 11.43 -8.77 -5.89
N LEU A 101 10.60 -9.70 -5.46
CA LEU A 101 10.96 -11.13 -5.41
C LEU A 101 11.27 -11.69 -6.79
N ARG A 102 10.54 -11.27 -7.83
CA ARG A 102 10.83 -11.63 -9.24
C ARG A 102 12.23 -11.16 -9.66
N VAL A 103 12.60 -9.93 -9.34
CA VAL A 103 13.94 -9.39 -9.65
C VAL A 103 15.05 -10.19 -8.92
N LEU A 104 14.73 -10.69 -7.74
CA LEU A 104 15.64 -11.52 -6.95
C LEU A 104 15.61 -13.01 -7.33
N GLY A 105 14.75 -13.43 -8.27
CA GLY A 105 14.59 -14.84 -8.64
C GLY A 105 13.89 -15.69 -7.57
N LEU A 106 13.10 -15.07 -6.69
CA LEU A 106 12.38 -15.70 -5.57
C LEU A 106 10.87 -15.73 -5.77
N GLN A 107 10.36 -15.48 -7.00
CA GLN A 107 8.93 -15.43 -7.30
C GLN A 107 8.20 -16.76 -6.98
N ASN A 108 8.90 -17.88 -7.04
CA ASN A 108 8.31 -19.19 -6.75
C ASN A 108 7.97 -19.40 -5.26
N ASP A 109 8.47 -18.54 -4.36
CA ASP A 109 8.08 -18.60 -2.96
C ASP A 109 6.60 -18.25 -2.76
N PHE A 110 5.99 -17.52 -3.71
CA PHE A 110 4.56 -17.28 -3.72
C PHE A 110 3.72 -18.56 -3.89
N LEU A 111 4.25 -19.59 -4.54
CA LEU A 111 3.56 -20.87 -4.70
C LEU A 111 3.44 -21.64 -3.37
N LYS A 112 4.26 -21.26 -2.38
CA LYS A 112 4.22 -21.85 -1.04
C LYS A 112 3.27 -21.15 -0.09
N LEU A 113 2.73 -19.96 -0.49
CA LEU A 113 1.78 -19.23 0.33
C LEU A 113 0.46 -20.02 0.40
N ALA A 114 0.04 -20.37 1.61
CA ALA A 114 -1.16 -21.14 1.89
C ALA A 114 -1.22 -22.54 1.21
N ASP A 115 -0.10 -23.06 0.75
CA ASP A 115 0.01 -24.39 0.11
C ASP A 115 -0.23 -25.52 1.12
N ASP A 116 0.23 -25.34 2.36
CA ASP A 116 0.08 -26.33 3.44
C ASP A 116 -0.92 -25.84 4.49
N ASP A 117 -2.18 -26.27 4.36
CA ASP A 117 -3.25 -26.04 5.33
C ASP A 117 -3.42 -27.26 6.25
N GLU A 118 -2.46 -27.46 7.14
CA GLU A 118 -2.49 -28.57 8.12
C GLU A 118 -3.72 -28.49 9.02
N PHE A 119 -4.16 -27.28 9.41
CA PHE A 119 -5.32 -27.11 10.27
C PHE A 119 -6.62 -27.45 9.56
N GLY A 120 -6.79 -27.00 8.31
CA GLY A 120 -7.97 -27.34 7.51
C GLY A 120 -8.09 -28.83 7.25
N ARG A 121 -6.97 -29.52 6.96
CA ARG A 121 -6.95 -30.98 6.85
C ARG A 121 -7.37 -31.66 8.15
N LYS A 122 -6.86 -31.26 9.32
CA LYS A 122 -7.26 -31.82 10.62
C LYS A 122 -8.75 -31.62 10.92
N LEU A 123 -9.33 -30.46 10.57
CA LEU A 123 -10.76 -30.23 10.73
C LEU A 123 -11.59 -31.15 9.84
N GLN A 124 -11.19 -31.32 8.58
CA GLN A 124 -11.86 -32.22 7.64
C GLN A 124 -11.79 -33.68 8.11
N ASP A 125 -10.65 -34.11 8.62
CA ASP A 125 -10.47 -35.47 9.17
C ASP A 125 -11.37 -35.70 10.39
N LEU A 126 -11.52 -34.71 11.28
CA LEU A 126 -12.42 -34.79 12.44
C LEU A 126 -13.88 -34.90 12.01
N GLU A 127 -14.31 -34.18 10.98
CA GLU A 127 -15.67 -34.28 10.43
C GLU A 127 -15.94 -35.66 9.83
N LEU A 128 -14.93 -36.24 9.15
CA LEU A 128 -15.04 -37.58 8.56
C LEU A 128 -15.07 -38.69 9.63
N LEU A 129 -14.34 -38.51 10.72
CA LEU A 129 -14.30 -39.47 11.84
C LEU A 129 -15.52 -39.34 12.77
N GLY A 130 -16.19 -38.19 12.81
CA GLY A 130 -17.35 -37.91 13.64
C GLY A 130 -18.69 -38.39 13.07
N LYS A 131 -18.69 -39.04 11.92
CA LYS A 131 -19.82 -39.71 11.31
C LYS A 131 -19.76 -41.20 11.59
#